data_3b44ecdf600a637323fba52e4664cf5d
#
_entry.id   3b44ecdf600a637323fba52e4664cf5d
#
_cell.length_a   1.000
_cell.length_b   1.000
_cell.length_c   1.000
_cell.angle_alpha   90.00
_cell.angle_beta   90.00
_cell.angle_gamma   90.00
#
_symmetry.space_group_name_H-M   'P 1'
#
loop_
_entity.id
_entity.type
_entity.pdbx_description
1 polymer ?
#
loop_
_entity_poly.entity_id
_entity_poly.type
_entity_poly.pdbx_seq_one_letter_code
_entity_poly.pdbx_strand_id
1 'polypeptide(L)'
;YSGRKVLIKMKVRQRIIDVHAHVIPGVDDGSRTMEESVEMLKRAADQGIVGVIATPHYSRRHVLKGLNDSAKLLQQEIRKTYPKFRIFPGQETFYHDELAQRLNEGKAYTMADSQYVLVEFMPSVSYEILFQGIRKLVSNGYTPILAHMERYGCLRKKGTSELLDIGCKLQM
;
A
#
# COMPACT_ATOMS: atom_id res chain seq x y z
N TYR A 1 14.57 28.70 -47.55
CA TYR A 1 14.45 28.75 -46.09
C TYR A 1 13.86 27.45 -45.60
N SER A 2 14.70 26.57 -45.09
CA SER A 2 14.30 25.25 -44.52
C SER A 2 14.12 25.43 -43.04
N GLY A 3 12.84 25.53 -42.59
CA GLY A 3 12.50 25.56 -41.18
C GLY A 3 12.57 24.15 -40.57
N ARG A 4 13.63 23.83 -39.84
CA ARG A 4 13.68 22.63 -38.96
C ARG A 4 12.69 22.82 -37.81
N LYS A 5 11.57 22.12 -37.88
CA LYS A 5 10.70 21.93 -36.70
C LYS A 5 11.46 21.10 -35.68
N VAL A 6 11.89 21.75 -34.59
CA VAL A 6 12.41 21.07 -33.40
C VAL A 6 11.21 20.47 -32.69
N LEU A 7 10.99 19.18 -32.84
CA LEU A 7 10.02 18.42 -32.04
C LEU A 7 10.61 18.26 -30.63
N ILE A 8 10.21 19.15 -29.74
CA ILE A 8 10.47 18.96 -28.30
C ILE A 8 9.58 17.79 -27.85
N LYS A 9 10.17 16.59 -27.78
CA LYS A 9 9.54 15.46 -27.07
C LYS A 9 9.46 15.83 -25.58
N MET A 10 8.32 16.37 -25.17
CA MET A 10 8.00 16.44 -23.75
C MET A 10 7.92 15.00 -23.22
N LYS A 11 8.97 14.54 -22.54
CA LYS A 11 8.89 13.34 -21.69
C LYS A 11 7.91 13.67 -20.56
N VAL A 12 6.68 13.22 -20.70
CA VAL A 12 5.75 13.17 -19.55
C VAL A 12 6.41 12.20 -18.57
N ARG A 13 7.04 12.73 -17.53
CA ARG A 13 7.50 11.88 -16.42
C ARG A 13 6.24 11.38 -15.73
N GLN A 14 5.92 10.12 -15.90
CA GLN A 14 4.88 9.46 -15.09
C GLN A 14 5.26 9.64 -13.63
N ARG A 15 4.33 10.19 -12.85
CA ARG A 15 4.48 10.28 -11.39
C ARG A 15 3.91 9.00 -10.81
N ILE A 16 4.79 8.15 -10.31
CA ILE A 16 4.46 6.85 -9.74
C ILE A 16 4.41 7.00 -8.23
N ILE A 17 3.35 6.50 -7.61
CA ILE A 17 3.25 6.32 -6.16
C ILE A 17 3.33 4.83 -5.90
N ASP A 18 4.26 4.42 -5.03
CA ASP A 18 4.32 3.07 -4.51
C ASP A 18 3.23 2.91 -3.44
N VAL A 19 2.37 1.92 -3.64
CA VAL A 19 1.19 1.72 -2.77
C VAL A 19 1.40 0.63 -1.71
N HIS A 20 2.58 -0.01 -1.68
CA HIS A 20 2.88 -1.06 -0.72
C HIS A 20 4.37 -1.01 -0.33
N ALA A 21 4.68 -0.38 0.80
CA ALA A 21 6.06 -0.17 1.22
C ALA A 21 6.22 -0.22 2.75
N HIS A 22 7.12 -1.07 3.24
CA HIS A 22 7.46 -1.23 4.65
C HIS A 22 8.62 -0.31 5.02
N VAL A 23 8.35 0.99 5.03
CA VAL A 23 9.36 2.05 5.21
C VAL A 23 9.31 2.76 6.57
N ILE A 24 8.38 2.36 7.46
CA ILE A 24 8.33 2.92 8.81
C ILE A 24 9.39 2.23 9.68
N PRO A 25 10.35 2.98 10.27
CA PRO A 25 11.49 2.35 10.92
C PRO A 25 11.11 1.57 12.18
N GLY A 26 11.58 0.31 12.27
CA GLY A 26 11.54 -0.49 13.48
C GLY A 26 10.17 -1.00 13.94
N VAL A 27 9.16 -1.00 13.06
CA VAL A 27 7.79 -1.40 13.43
C VAL A 27 7.40 -2.79 12.96
N ASP A 28 8.05 -3.30 11.91
CA ASP A 28 7.80 -4.62 11.32
C ASP A 28 9.09 -5.22 10.72
N ASP A 29 8.97 -6.12 9.75
CA ASP A 29 10.09 -6.76 9.06
C ASP A 29 10.69 -5.92 7.91
N GLY A 30 10.22 -4.68 7.72
CA GLY A 30 10.77 -3.72 6.77
C GLY A 30 12.04 -3.03 7.27
N SER A 31 12.11 -1.70 7.11
CA SER A 31 13.27 -0.91 7.56
C SER A 31 13.42 -0.93 9.08
N ARG A 32 14.67 -1.04 9.55
CA ARG A 32 14.99 -1.15 10.98
C ARG A 32 15.29 0.19 11.62
N THR A 33 15.87 1.12 10.87
CA THR A 33 16.28 2.45 11.35
C THR A 33 15.76 3.56 10.44
N MET A 34 15.80 4.79 10.94
CA MET A 34 15.45 5.98 10.17
C MET A 34 16.36 6.14 8.95
N GLU A 35 17.65 5.87 9.11
CA GLU A 35 18.65 5.96 8.04
C GLU A 35 18.34 4.96 6.93
N GLU A 36 18.01 3.72 7.28
CA GLU A 36 17.62 2.68 6.31
C GLU A 36 16.34 3.08 5.58
N SER A 37 15.32 3.58 6.28
CA SER A 37 14.08 4.09 5.69
C SER A 37 14.35 5.20 4.68
N VAL A 38 15.16 6.18 5.05
CA VAL A 38 15.53 7.31 4.18
C VAL A 38 16.29 6.82 2.95
N GLU A 39 17.20 5.87 3.10
CA GLU A 39 17.94 5.30 1.97
C GLU A 39 17.03 4.54 1.00
N MET A 40 16.07 3.74 1.51
CA MET A 40 15.05 3.09 0.68
C MET A 40 14.25 4.12 -0.12
N LEU A 41 13.80 5.19 0.52
CA LEU A 41 13.02 6.24 -0.14
C LEU A 41 13.83 7.05 -1.17
N LYS A 42 15.12 7.29 -0.91
CA LYS A 42 16.03 7.90 -1.89
C LYS A 42 16.15 7.05 -3.15
N ARG A 43 16.37 5.74 -3.00
CA ARG A 43 16.44 4.81 -4.13
C ARG A 43 15.13 4.79 -4.93
N ALA A 44 13.98 4.81 -4.25
CA ALA A 44 12.69 4.92 -4.90
C ALA A 44 12.54 6.23 -5.69
N ALA A 45 12.93 7.36 -5.09
CA ALA A 45 12.89 8.68 -5.73
C ALA A 45 13.80 8.76 -6.97
N ASP A 46 15.01 8.18 -6.91
CA ASP A 46 15.94 8.12 -8.03
C ASP A 46 15.38 7.30 -9.20
N GLN A 47 14.52 6.31 -8.92
CA GLN A 47 13.80 5.51 -9.93
C GLN A 47 12.56 6.20 -10.48
N GLY A 48 12.21 7.39 -9.98
CA GLY A 48 11.07 8.18 -10.48
C GLY A 48 9.79 8.03 -9.66
N ILE A 49 9.83 7.33 -8.52
CA ILE A 49 8.72 7.30 -7.54
C ILE A 49 8.65 8.68 -6.87
N VAL A 50 7.47 9.26 -6.82
CA VAL A 50 7.26 10.59 -6.24
C VAL A 50 6.63 10.57 -4.85
N GLY A 51 6.22 9.37 -4.40
CA GLY A 51 5.66 9.16 -3.07
C GLY A 51 5.38 7.69 -2.81
N VAL A 52 5.14 7.37 -1.55
CA VAL A 52 4.81 6.02 -1.09
C VAL A 52 3.61 6.08 -0.14
N ILE A 53 2.83 5.02 -0.11
CA ILE A 53 1.96 4.73 1.02
C ILE A 53 2.75 3.79 1.92
N ALA A 54 3.08 4.27 3.11
CA ALA A 54 3.77 3.45 4.11
C ALA A 54 2.76 2.47 4.71
N THR A 55 2.97 1.18 4.47
CA THR A 55 2.03 0.11 4.80
C THR A 55 2.65 -0.95 5.71
N PRO A 56 3.07 -0.57 6.93
CA PRO A 56 3.57 -1.56 7.87
C PRO A 56 2.48 -2.58 8.22
N HIS A 57 2.92 -3.78 8.60
CA HIS A 57 2.02 -4.85 8.99
C HIS A 57 1.10 -4.47 10.17
N TYR A 58 -0.17 -4.80 10.03
CA TYR A 58 -1.17 -4.68 11.07
C TYR A 58 -1.92 -6.00 11.24
N SER A 59 -2.08 -6.41 12.47
CA SER A 59 -2.93 -7.53 12.82
C SER A 59 -3.71 -7.23 14.11
N ARG A 60 -4.67 -8.08 14.43
CA ARG A 60 -5.43 -7.96 15.69
C ARG A 60 -4.51 -7.94 16.94
N ARG A 61 -3.35 -8.61 16.85
CA ARG A 61 -2.36 -8.71 17.95
C ARG A 61 -1.29 -7.61 17.89
N HIS A 62 -1.08 -7.03 16.71
CA HIS A 62 -0.06 -6.02 16.46
C HIS A 62 -0.73 -4.76 15.95
N VAL A 63 -1.02 -3.85 16.87
CA VAL A 63 -1.63 -2.54 16.58
C VAL A 63 -0.56 -1.48 16.71
N LEU A 64 -0.25 -0.82 15.61
CA LEU A 64 0.74 0.26 15.59
C LEU A 64 0.15 1.52 16.24
N LYS A 65 0.80 1.97 17.31
CA LYS A 65 0.54 3.29 17.89
C LYS A 65 1.50 4.30 17.26
N GLY A 66 1.01 5.50 16.98
CA GLY A 66 1.85 6.59 16.48
C GLY A 66 2.32 6.45 15.02
N LEU A 67 1.64 5.64 14.20
CA LEU A 67 1.97 5.47 12.78
C LEU A 67 2.05 6.82 12.04
N ASN A 68 1.07 7.70 12.27
CA ASN A 68 1.04 9.02 11.66
C ASN A 68 2.24 9.89 12.07
N ASP A 69 2.70 9.78 13.31
CA ASP A 69 3.83 10.56 13.79
C ASP A 69 5.14 10.02 13.22
N SER A 70 5.31 8.71 13.16
CA SER A 70 6.45 8.07 12.50
C SER A 70 6.52 8.42 11.00
N ALA A 71 5.39 8.40 10.30
CA ALA A 71 5.30 8.80 8.91
C ALA A 71 5.66 10.29 8.71
N LYS A 72 5.21 11.18 9.62
CA LYS A 72 5.56 12.61 9.59
C LYS A 72 7.08 12.85 9.81
N LEU A 73 7.68 12.14 10.77
CA LEU A 73 9.12 12.23 11.00
C LEU A 73 9.91 11.78 9.77
N LEU A 74 9.57 10.63 9.21
CA LEU A 74 10.21 10.13 8.00
C LEU A 74 9.99 11.07 6.81
N GLN A 75 8.79 11.69 6.70
CA GLN A 75 8.50 12.71 5.69
C GLN A 75 9.40 13.94 5.83
N GLN A 76 9.70 14.37 7.03
CA GLN A 76 10.61 15.50 7.28
C GLN A 76 12.03 15.15 6.83
N GLU A 77 12.51 13.95 7.14
CA GLU A 77 13.85 13.50 6.77
C GLU A 77 14.04 13.39 5.25
N ILE A 78 13.14 12.72 4.55
CA ILE A 78 13.28 12.55 3.09
C ILE A 78 13.18 13.90 2.35
N ARG A 79 12.41 14.85 2.85
CA ARG A 79 12.27 16.18 2.23
C ARG A 79 13.53 17.01 2.25
N LYS A 80 14.48 16.73 3.10
CA LYS A 80 15.79 17.39 3.10
C LYS A 80 16.51 17.18 1.76
N THR A 81 16.32 16.04 1.13
CA THR A 81 16.94 15.69 -0.16
C THR A 81 15.95 15.75 -1.33
N TYR A 82 14.70 15.30 -1.10
CA TYR A 82 13.63 15.27 -2.10
C TYR A 82 12.41 16.07 -1.65
N PRO A 83 12.40 17.41 -1.79
CA PRO A 83 11.37 18.29 -1.18
C PRO A 83 9.93 18.00 -1.63
N LYS A 84 9.76 17.39 -2.82
CA LYS A 84 8.45 17.06 -3.39
C LYS A 84 7.99 15.63 -3.11
N PHE A 85 8.83 14.80 -2.49
CA PHE A 85 8.45 13.44 -2.15
C PHE A 85 7.35 13.41 -1.09
N ARG A 86 6.41 12.46 -1.21
CA ARG A 86 5.26 12.34 -0.32
C ARG A 86 5.21 10.97 0.34
N ILE A 87 4.93 10.96 1.64
CA ILE A 87 4.64 9.74 2.40
C ILE A 87 3.22 9.86 2.94
N PHE A 88 2.43 8.85 2.67
CA PHE A 88 1.07 8.74 3.17
C PHE A 88 1.01 7.57 4.15
N PRO A 89 0.28 7.69 5.26
CA PRO A 89 0.07 6.56 6.17
C PRO A 89 -0.91 5.57 5.55
N GLY A 90 -0.69 4.29 5.85
CA GLY A 90 -1.55 3.18 5.51
C GLY A 90 -1.17 1.96 6.33
N GLN A 91 -1.73 0.81 6.04
CA GLN A 91 -1.38 -0.45 6.68
C GLN A 91 -1.55 -1.61 5.69
N GLU A 92 -0.67 -2.61 5.75
CA GLU A 92 -0.94 -3.93 5.22
C GLU A 92 -1.62 -4.75 6.33
N THR A 93 -2.90 -5.06 6.13
CA THR A 93 -3.73 -5.60 7.18
C THR A 93 -3.92 -7.09 7.00
N PHE A 94 -3.48 -7.88 7.97
CA PHE A 94 -3.85 -9.28 8.03
C PHE A 94 -5.36 -9.42 8.31
N TYR A 95 -6.08 -10.07 7.39
CA TYR A 95 -7.53 -10.19 7.46
C TYR A 95 -7.99 -10.91 8.75
N HIS A 96 -9.02 -10.37 9.36
CA HIS A 96 -9.80 -10.99 10.44
C HIS A 96 -11.24 -10.49 10.42
N ASP A 97 -12.16 -11.23 11.00
CA ASP A 97 -13.59 -10.96 10.88
C ASP A 97 -14.04 -9.59 11.42
N GLU A 98 -13.32 -9.02 12.37
CA GLU A 98 -13.62 -7.70 12.96
C GLU A 98 -12.98 -6.54 12.18
N LEU A 99 -12.26 -6.80 11.06
CA LEU A 99 -11.49 -5.76 10.37
C LEU A 99 -12.36 -4.59 9.93
N ALA A 100 -13.50 -4.84 9.30
CA ALA A 100 -14.40 -3.77 8.85
C ALA A 100 -14.89 -2.91 10.02
N GLN A 101 -15.23 -3.53 11.15
CA GLN A 101 -15.60 -2.80 12.36
C GLN A 101 -14.46 -1.94 12.88
N ARG A 102 -13.23 -2.48 12.92
CA ARG A 102 -12.05 -1.73 13.39
C ARG A 102 -11.70 -0.55 12.49
N LEU A 103 -11.87 -0.68 11.18
CA LEU A 103 -11.73 0.42 10.24
C LEU A 103 -12.77 1.51 10.52
N ASN A 104 -14.05 1.16 10.72
CA ASN A 104 -15.12 2.09 11.04
C ASN A 104 -14.90 2.81 12.39
N GLU A 105 -14.26 2.15 13.35
CA GLU A 105 -13.92 2.69 14.66
C GLU A 105 -12.60 3.49 14.67
N GLY A 106 -11.91 3.59 13.55
CA GLY A 106 -10.59 4.23 13.46
C GLY A 106 -9.46 3.49 14.20
N LYS A 107 -9.65 2.20 14.48
CA LYS A 107 -8.67 1.32 15.15
C LYS A 107 -7.75 0.59 14.17
N ALA A 108 -8.00 0.71 12.89
CA ALA A 108 -7.16 0.30 11.79
C ALA A 108 -7.15 1.41 10.73
N TYR A 109 -6.09 1.50 9.93
CA TYR A 109 -5.94 2.56 8.94
C TYR A 109 -6.31 2.05 7.55
N THR A 110 -6.97 2.91 6.79
CA THR A 110 -7.07 2.78 5.35
C THR A 110 -5.80 3.32 4.67
N MET A 111 -5.66 3.14 3.38
CA MET A 111 -4.53 3.66 2.62
C MET A 111 -4.72 5.14 2.35
N ALA A 112 -3.85 5.99 2.90
CA ALA A 112 -3.86 7.44 2.70
C ALA A 112 -5.22 8.11 3.02
N ASP A 113 -5.89 7.67 4.10
CA ASP A 113 -7.22 8.14 4.53
C ASP A 113 -8.31 8.04 3.43
N SER A 114 -8.19 7.08 2.53
CA SER A 114 -9.14 6.80 1.46
C SER A 114 -10.05 5.61 1.81
N GLN A 115 -10.88 5.16 0.86
CA GLN A 115 -11.65 3.92 0.99
C GLN A 115 -10.84 2.64 0.70
N TYR A 116 -9.60 2.76 0.25
CA TYR A 116 -8.77 1.60 -0.07
C TYR A 116 -8.20 0.96 1.17
N VAL A 117 -8.23 -0.38 1.21
CA VAL A 117 -7.67 -1.21 2.30
C VAL A 117 -6.74 -2.25 1.68
N LEU A 118 -5.45 -2.18 1.98
CA LEU A 118 -4.51 -3.22 1.61
C LEU A 118 -4.67 -4.38 2.59
N VAL A 119 -5.04 -5.55 2.09
CA VAL A 119 -5.37 -6.71 2.89
C VAL A 119 -4.60 -7.94 2.44
N GLU A 120 -4.08 -8.67 3.41
CA GLU A 120 -3.42 -9.96 3.21
C GLU A 120 -4.12 -11.08 3.98
N PHE A 121 -3.90 -12.32 3.54
CA PHE A 121 -4.40 -13.55 4.16
C PHE A 121 -3.24 -14.54 4.33
N MET A 122 -3.49 -15.64 5.04
CA MET A 122 -2.56 -16.77 5.03
C MET A 122 -2.41 -17.31 3.60
N PRO A 123 -1.20 -17.63 3.13
CA PRO A 123 -1.00 -18.20 1.78
C PRO A 123 -1.79 -19.49 1.51
N SER A 124 -2.11 -20.23 2.57
CA SER A 124 -2.90 -21.48 2.54
C SER A 124 -4.42 -21.26 2.67
N VAL A 125 -4.90 -20.01 2.65
CA VAL A 125 -6.33 -19.70 2.78
C VAL A 125 -7.15 -20.39 1.69
N SER A 126 -8.35 -20.87 2.03
CA SER A 126 -9.29 -21.36 1.03
C SER A 126 -9.88 -20.19 0.23
N TYR A 127 -10.29 -20.46 -1.01
CA TYR A 127 -10.91 -19.42 -1.85
C TYR A 127 -12.17 -18.86 -1.21
N GLU A 128 -12.99 -19.70 -0.59
CA GLU A 128 -14.24 -19.32 0.07
C GLU A 128 -14.00 -18.32 1.21
N ILE A 129 -13.01 -18.57 2.06
CA ILE A 129 -12.66 -17.66 3.18
C ILE A 129 -12.13 -16.33 2.63
N LEU A 130 -11.21 -16.38 1.65
CA LEU A 130 -10.67 -15.19 1.01
C LEU A 130 -11.79 -14.36 0.36
N PHE A 131 -12.63 -14.98 -0.45
CA PHE A 131 -13.73 -14.31 -1.14
C PHE A 131 -14.73 -13.68 -0.15
N GLN A 132 -15.13 -14.40 0.89
CA GLN A 132 -16.04 -13.87 1.91
C GLN A 132 -15.41 -12.70 2.68
N GLY A 133 -14.12 -12.77 3.00
CA GLY A 133 -13.38 -11.67 3.62
C GLY A 133 -13.36 -10.41 2.77
N ILE A 134 -13.03 -10.55 1.49
CA ILE A 134 -13.04 -9.45 0.52
C ILE A 134 -14.46 -8.88 0.38
N ARG A 135 -15.48 -9.74 0.18
CA ARG A 135 -16.88 -9.33 0.06
C ARG A 135 -17.38 -8.57 1.28
N LYS A 136 -16.94 -8.97 2.49
CA LYS A 136 -17.30 -8.28 3.74
C LYS A 136 -16.75 -6.86 3.78
N LEU A 137 -15.51 -6.64 3.35
CA LEU A 137 -14.93 -5.30 3.24
C LEU A 137 -15.70 -4.44 2.23
N VAL A 138 -15.99 -4.98 1.05
CA VAL A 138 -16.78 -4.28 0.01
C VAL A 138 -18.16 -3.91 0.52
N SER A 139 -18.87 -4.82 1.21
CA SER A 139 -20.21 -4.56 1.78
C SER A 139 -20.20 -3.48 2.88
N ASN A 140 -19.03 -3.17 3.45
CA ASN A 140 -18.84 -2.09 4.42
C ASN A 140 -18.32 -0.79 3.78
N GLY A 141 -18.34 -0.69 2.43
CA GLY A 141 -17.97 0.53 1.70
C GLY A 141 -16.48 0.69 1.42
N TYR A 142 -15.66 -0.33 1.68
CA TYR A 142 -14.24 -0.31 1.38
C TYR A 142 -13.93 -0.88 -0.01
N THR A 143 -12.81 -0.46 -0.57
CA THR A 143 -12.24 -1.04 -1.79
C THR A 143 -10.99 -1.84 -1.41
N PRO A 144 -11.08 -3.18 -1.27
CA PRO A 144 -9.93 -4.00 -0.92
C PRO A 144 -8.90 -4.02 -2.05
N ILE A 145 -7.63 -3.96 -1.68
CA ILE A 145 -6.50 -4.30 -2.54
C ILE A 145 -5.90 -5.58 -1.95
N LEU A 146 -6.03 -6.69 -2.65
CA LEU A 146 -5.45 -7.96 -2.22
C LEU A 146 -3.94 -7.93 -2.47
N ALA A 147 -3.17 -7.89 -1.40
CA ALA A 147 -1.72 -7.83 -1.45
C ALA A 147 -1.12 -9.12 -2.01
N HIS A 148 -0.02 -9.00 -2.77
CA HIS A 148 0.81 -10.10 -3.29
C HIS A 148 -0.01 -11.35 -3.68
N MET A 149 -1.00 -11.14 -4.55
CA MET A 149 -2.00 -12.16 -4.94
C MET A 149 -1.37 -13.47 -5.44
N GLU A 150 -0.17 -13.42 -5.97
CA GLU A 150 0.58 -14.58 -6.48
C GLU A 150 0.92 -15.60 -5.37
N ARG A 151 0.88 -15.21 -4.09
CA ARG A 151 1.13 -16.09 -2.95
C ARG A 151 -0.02 -17.04 -2.64
N TYR A 152 -1.25 -16.73 -3.11
CA TYR A 152 -2.43 -17.54 -2.76
C TYR A 152 -2.63 -18.70 -3.71
N GLY A 153 -2.38 -19.92 -3.23
CA GLY A 153 -2.55 -21.14 -4.03
C GLY A 153 -3.98 -21.37 -4.51
N CYS A 154 -4.99 -20.88 -3.80
CA CYS A 154 -6.39 -20.98 -4.19
C CYS A 154 -6.71 -20.19 -5.48
N LEU A 155 -6.05 -19.05 -5.72
CA LEU A 155 -6.27 -18.21 -6.91
C LEU A 155 -5.69 -18.84 -8.18
N ARG A 156 -4.65 -19.65 -8.08
CA ARG A 156 -4.10 -20.39 -9.24
C ARG A 156 -5.10 -21.37 -9.84
N LYS A 157 -6.02 -21.89 -9.02
CA LYS A 157 -7.04 -22.87 -9.43
C LYS A 157 -8.35 -22.20 -9.83
N LYS A 158 -8.82 -21.24 -9.06
CA LYS A 158 -10.12 -20.57 -9.23
C LYS A 158 -10.07 -19.36 -10.16
N GLY A 159 -8.91 -18.70 -10.27
CA GLY A 159 -8.79 -17.41 -10.96
C GLY A 159 -9.20 -16.25 -10.06
N THR A 160 -9.27 -15.07 -10.65
CA THR A 160 -9.48 -13.79 -9.95
C THR A 160 -10.71 -13.01 -10.41
N SER A 161 -11.45 -13.50 -11.42
CA SER A 161 -12.56 -12.76 -12.03
C SER A 161 -13.62 -12.36 -11.02
N GLU A 162 -14.09 -13.28 -10.19
CA GLU A 162 -15.12 -13.00 -9.17
C GLU A 162 -14.66 -11.91 -8.16
N LEU A 163 -13.37 -11.87 -7.82
CA LEU A 163 -12.81 -10.81 -6.94
C LEU A 163 -12.84 -9.45 -7.63
N LEU A 164 -12.48 -9.41 -8.92
CA LEU A 164 -12.53 -8.17 -9.71
C LEU A 164 -13.95 -7.69 -9.89
N ASP A 165 -14.90 -8.59 -10.16
CA ASP A 165 -16.32 -8.30 -10.36
C ASP A 165 -16.97 -7.64 -9.13
N ILE A 166 -16.57 -8.04 -7.93
CA ILE A 166 -17.04 -7.40 -6.69
C ILE A 166 -16.26 -6.12 -6.32
N GLY A 167 -15.29 -5.68 -7.15
CA GLY A 167 -14.57 -4.42 -6.97
C GLY A 167 -13.23 -4.53 -6.24
N CYS A 168 -12.75 -5.74 -5.93
CA CYS A 168 -11.42 -5.93 -5.37
C CYS A 168 -10.35 -5.52 -6.38
N LYS A 169 -9.26 -4.93 -5.91
CA LYS A 169 -8.03 -4.69 -6.69
C LYS A 169 -7.00 -5.76 -6.34
N LEU A 170 -6.13 -6.08 -7.29
CA LEU A 170 -5.11 -7.11 -7.13
C LEU A 170 -3.73 -6.45 -7.23
N GLN A 171 -2.86 -6.77 -6.28
CA GLN A 171 -1.47 -6.32 -6.27
C GLN A 171 -0.56 -7.55 -6.31
N MET A 172 0.44 -7.53 -7.20
CA MET A 172 1.51 -8.51 -7.32
C MET A 172 2.81 -7.96 -6.75
#